data_9a0ef313794115c9471e2494a656cda3
#
_entry.id   9a0ef313794115c9471e2494a656cda3
#
_cell.length_a   1.000
_cell.length_b   1.000
_cell.length_c   1.000
_cell.angle_alpha   90.00
_cell.angle_beta   90.00
_cell.angle_gamma   90.00
#
_symmetry.space_group_name_H-M   'P 1'
#
loop_
_entity.id
_entity.type
_entity.pdbx_description
1 polymer ?
#
loop_
_entity_poly.entity_id
_entity_poly.type
_entity_poly.pdbx_seq_one_letter_code
_entity_poly.pdbx_strand_id
1 'polypeptide(L)'
;MNPIGISAIQEFHEKHQATYVENNGLMLPSKYPFINDAIIAVEKSVGIHDISSYVKIIFNGDNILETLQLNFEFISTSTNQVRFMKSLDYDFTVILGELAKDEYFILVDRLHKTNFMEIIKTSSNRSVYFVDISSGLTGIRLIGPTASDVIAAVSPFDIRTKHFSNMSVAQISLMEIHAYLFRIDIQNIPCYDIFVSRDVGLFVWNELIHSGKHFGITPFGVELMNEIT
;
A
#
# COMPACT_ATOMS: atom_id res chain seq x y z
N MET A 1 -24.53 -12.68 3.89
CA MET A 1 -23.68 -11.48 3.71
C MET A 1 -22.38 -11.72 4.45
N ASN A 2 -21.26 -11.51 3.81
CA ASN A 2 -19.99 -11.51 4.54
C ASN A 2 -19.92 -10.27 5.43
N PRO A 3 -19.36 -10.35 6.65
CA PRO A 3 -19.22 -9.20 7.51
C PRO A 3 -18.31 -8.15 6.83
N ILE A 4 -18.76 -6.88 6.82
CA ILE A 4 -17.96 -5.77 6.33
C ILE A 4 -17.01 -5.37 7.45
N GLY A 5 -15.71 -5.35 7.15
CA GLY A 5 -14.68 -4.91 8.08
C GLY A 5 -14.66 -3.38 8.20
N ILE A 6 -14.05 -2.89 9.26
CA ILE A 6 -13.74 -1.48 9.47
C ILE A 6 -12.23 -1.27 9.50
N SER A 7 -11.76 -0.12 9.03
CA SER A 7 -10.35 0.26 9.10
C SER A 7 -9.90 0.48 10.54
N ALA A 8 -8.63 0.25 10.82
CA ALA A 8 -8.02 0.64 12.11
C ALA A 8 -7.99 2.17 12.31
N ILE A 9 -8.14 2.94 11.23
CA ILE A 9 -8.11 4.42 11.21
C ILE A 9 -9.54 5.00 11.31
N GLN A 10 -10.56 4.17 11.50
CA GLN A 10 -11.99 4.56 11.51
C GLN A 10 -12.28 5.76 12.41
N GLU A 11 -11.73 5.79 13.63
CA GLU A 11 -11.92 6.88 14.60
C GLU A 11 -11.50 8.25 14.03
N PHE A 12 -10.37 8.28 13.31
CA PHE A 12 -9.92 9.51 12.65
C PHE A 12 -10.89 9.93 11.55
N HIS A 13 -11.32 8.99 10.72
CA HIS A 13 -12.23 9.27 9.61
C HIS A 13 -13.58 9.82 10.09
N GLU A 14 -14.16 9.23 11.14
CA GLU A 14 -15.40 9.70 11.77
C GLU A 14 -15.26 11.10 12.34
N LYS A 15 -14.21 11.34 13.09
CA LYS A 15 -13.92 12.66 13.68
C LYS A 15 -13.78 13.76 12.62
N HIS A 16 -13.31 13.42 11.42
CA HIS A 16 -13.14 14.35 10.31
C HIS A 16 -14.31 14.29 9.30
N GLN A 17 -15.46 13.75 9.71
CA GLN A 17 -16.72 13.75 8.96
C GLN A 17 -16.59 13.14 7.55
N ALA A 18 -15.77 12.11 7.41
CA ALA A 18 -15.69 11.38 6.15
C ALA A 18 -17.03 10.71 5.82
N THR A 19 -17.42 10.72 4.55
CA THR A 19 -18.42 9.79 4.05
C THR A 19 -17.74 8.48 3.68
N TYR A 20 -18.49 7.39 3.66
CA TYR A 20 -17.92 6.04 3.50
C TYR A 20 -18.43 5.35 2.26
N VAL A 21 -17.58 4.46 1.74
CA VAL A 21 -17.92 3.49 0.70
C VAL A 21 -17.41 2.12 1.13
N GLU A 22 -18.15 1.08 0.79
CA GLU A 22 -17.65 -0.28 0.88
C GLU A 22 -16.67 -0.52 -0.28
N ASN A 23 -15.44 -0.82 0.08
CA ASN A 23 -14.38 -1.17 -0.88
C ASN A 23 -13.96 -2.62 -0.59
N ASN A 24 -14.51 -3.53 -1.38
CA ASN A 24 -14.15 -4.96 -1.36
C ASN A 24 -14.18 -5.60 0.05
N GLY A 25 -15.26 -5.34 0.82
CA GLY A 25 -15.47 -5.90 2.16
C GLY A 25 -14.81 -5.11 3.29
N LEU A 26 -14.32 -3.89 3.03
CA LEU A 26 -13.85 -2.95 4.05
C LEU A 26 -14.54 -1.59 3.86
N MET A 27 -15.04 -0.99 4.94
CA MET A 27 -15.52 0.39 4.91
C MET A 27 -14.34 1.35 4.93
N LEU A 28 -14.21 2.14 3.86
CA LEU A 28 -13.17 3.17 3.72
C LEU A 28 -13.79 4.56 3.51
N PRO A 29 -13.05 5.65 3.82
CA PRO A 29 -13.51 6.98 3.50
C PRO A 29 -13.66 7.14 1.98
N SER A 30 -14.88 7.49 1.53
CA SER A 30 -15.14 7.87 0.14
C SER A 30 -14.60 9.26 -0.14
N LYS A 31 -14.96 10.23 0.72
CA LYS A 31 -14.44 11.61 0.67
C LYS A 31 -14.54 12.29 2.01
N TYR A 32 -13.81 13.40 2.11
CA TYR A 32 -13.88 14.36 3.22
C TYR A 32 -14.53 15.67 2.77
N PRO A 33 -15.00 16.52 3.70
CA PRO A 33 -15.65 17.79 3.36
C PRO A 33 -14.80 18.77 2.52
N PHE A 34 -13.46 18.61 2.54
CA PHE A 34 -12.48 19.53 1.93
C PHE A 34 -11.77 18.90 0.72
N ILE A 35 -12.52 18.36 -0.22
CA ILE A 35 -11.97 17.66 -1.39
C ILE A 35 -11.06 18.56 -2.26
N ASN A 36 -11.36 19.85 -2.40
CA ASN A 36 -10.51 20.76 -3.16
C ASN A 36 -9.13 20.95 -2.55
N ASP A 37 -9.04 20.98 -1.21
CA ASP A 37 -7.77 21.06 -0.50
C ASP A 37 -6.96 19.77 -0.71
N ALA A 38 -7.64 18.62 -0.78
CA ALA A 38 -7.01 17.34 -1.02
C ALA A 38 -6.44 17.24 -2.44
N ILE A 39 -7.13 17.73 -3.46
CA ILE A 39 -6.62 17.80 -4.84
C ILE A 39 -5.35 18.65 -4.88
N ILE A 40 -5.40 19.84 -4.29
CA ILE A 40 -4.23 20.73 -4.21
C ILE A 40 -3.07 20.07 -3.44
N ALA A 41 -3.39 19.33 -2.37
CA ALA A 41 -2.39 18.64 -1.58
C ALA A 41 -1.66 17.57 -2.39
N VAL A 42 -2.35 16.75 -3.15
CA VAL A 42 -1.75 15.72 -4.01
C VAL A 42 -0.84 16.36 -5.09
N GLU A 43 -1.26 17.47 -5.67
CA GLU A 43 -0.51 18.14 -6.74
C GLU A 43 0.70 18.96 -6.24
N LYS A 44 0.59 19.60 -5.07
CA LYS A 44 1.54 20.62 -4.62
C LYS A 44 2.20 20.38 -3.27
N SER A 45 1.67 19.45 -2.49
CA SER A 45 2.17 19.15 -1.15
C SER A 45 2.12 17.64 -0.88
N VAL A 46 1.20 17.14 -0.04
CA VAL A 46 1.04 15.72 0.23
C VAL A 46 -0.40 15.37 0.61
N GLY A 47 -0.96 14.38 -0.07
CA GLY A 47 -2.19 13.71 0.33
C GLY A 47 -1.91 12.46 1.16
N ILE A 48 -2.81 12.13 2.11
CA ILE A 48 -2.76 10.88 2.88
C ILE A 48 -4.07 10.10 2.70
N HIS A 49 -3.95 8.80 2.39
CA HIS A 49 -5.08 7.94 2.04
C HIS A 49 -5.00 6.57 2.72
N ASP A 50 -6.15 6.04 3.15
CA ASP A 50 -6.27 4.70 3.74
C ASP A 50 -6.38 3.63 2.65
N ILE A 51 -5.33 2.82 2.51
CA ILE A 51 -5.26 1.70 1.56
C ILE A 51 -5.35 0.34 2.25
N SER A 52 -5.99 0.28 3.43
CA SER A 52 -6.09 -0.98 4.21
C SER A 52 -6.86 -2.09 3.50
N SER A 53 -7.64 -1.78 2.45
CA SER A 53 -8.38 -2.77 1.66
C SER A 53 -7.50 -3.70 0.81
N TYR A 54 -6.26 -3.34 0.49
CA TYR A 54 -5.37 -4.25 -0.22
C TYR A 54 -5.20 -5.58 0.52
N VAL A 55 -5.15 -6.66 -0.24
CA VAL A 55 -4.68 -7.96 0.24
C VAL A 55 -3.17 -7.92 0.31
N LYS A 56 -2.61 -8.33 1.44
CA LYS A 56 -1.18 -8.33 1.73
C LYS A 56 -0.75 -9.75 2.04
N ILE A 57 0.18 -10.27 1.26
CA ILE A 57 0.63 -11.66 1.37
C ILE A 57 2.15 -11.67 1.42
N ILE A 58 2.71 -12.35 2.41
CA ILE A 58 4.14 -12.66 2.45
C ILE A 58 4.35 -14.03 1.82
N PHE A 59 5.32 -14.07 0.92
CA PHE A 59 5.84 -15.30 0.33
C PHE A 59 7.26 -15.52 0.80
N ASN A 60 7.53 -16.75 1.24
CA ASN A 60 8.87 -17.20 1.60
C ASN A 60 9.17 -18.54 0.94
N GLY A 61 10.38 -18.73 0.48
CA GLY A 61 10.83 -20.00 -0.08
C GLY A 61 11.69 -19.86 -1.33
N ASP A 62 12.19 -20.99 -1.79
CA ASP A 62 13.05 -21.06 -2.98
C ASP A 62 12.23 -20.94 -4.27
N ASN A 63 12.79 -20.29 -5.29
CA ASN A 63 12.23 -20.21 -6.65
C ASN A 63 10.81 -19.61 -6.74
N ILE A 64 10.49 -18.66 -5.85
CA ILE A 64 9.19 -17.99 -5.84
C ILE A 64 8.87 -17.33 -7.18
N LEU A 65 9.84 -16.64 -7.79
CA LEU A 65 9.64 -15.99 -9.08
C LEU A 65 9.29 -16.99 -10.18
N GLU A 66 9.97 -18.13 -10.24
CA GLU A 66 9.66 -19.20 -11.20
C GLU A 66 8.26 -19.75 -10.97
N THR A 67 7.87 -19.94 -9.72
CA THR A 67 6.52 -20.40 -9.35
C THR A 67 5.45 -19.39 -9.78
N LEU A 68 5.69 -18.10 -9.59
CA LEU A 68 4.76 -17.06 -10.00
C LEU A 68 4.67 -16.91 -11.52
N GLN A 69 5.79 -17.06 -12.25
CA GLN A 69 5.83 -16.99 -13.71
C GLN A 69 5.03 -18.08 -14.42
N LEU A 70 4.66 -19.15 -13.73
CA LEU A 70 3.76 -20.18 -14.29
C LEU A 70 2.34 -19.62 -14.59
N ASN A 71 1.93 -18.56 -13.87
CA ASN A 71 0.56 -18.02 -13.96
C ASN A 71 0.52 -16.50 -14.11
N PHE A 72 1.66 -15.84 -14.07
CA PHE A 72 1.77 -14.39 -14.17
C PHE A 72 2.88 -13.98 -15.14
N GLU A 73 2.60 -12.95 -15.92
CA GLU A 73 3.56 -12.30 -16.80
C GLU A 73 4.06 -11.01 -16.14
N PHE A 74 5.38 -10.77 -16.14
CA PHE A 74 5.93 -9.47 -15.73
C PHE A 74 5.60 -8.39 -16.76
N ILE A 75 4.91 -7.32 -16.33
CA ILE A 75 4.57 -6.18 -17.19
C ILE A 75 5.81 -5.30 -17.44
N SER A 76 6.74 -5.25 -16.48
CA SER A 76 7.97 -4.46 -16.60
C SER A 76 9.21 -5.37 -16.57
N THR A 77 10.12 -5.12 -17.48
CA THR A 77 11.44 -5.81 -17.60
C THR A 77 12.50 -5.20 -16.67
N SER A 78 12.12 -4.25 -15.79
CA SER A 78 13.07 -3.59 -14.91
C SER A 78 13.56 -4.53 -13.80
N THR A 79 14.85 -4.41 -13.44
CA THR A 79 15.49 -5.13 -12.34
C THR A 79 15.18 -4.50 -10.97
N ASN A 80 14.12 -3.70 -10.88
CA ASN A 80 13.72 -3.02 -9.66
C ASN A 80 13.14 -4.01 -8.64
N GLN A 81 13.21 -3.65 -7.37
CA GLN A 81 12.68 -4.46 -6.27
C GLN A 81 11.16 -4.62 -6.31
N VAL A 82 10.44 -3.62 -6.86
CA VAL A 82 8.99 -3.70 -7.08
C VAL A 82 8.71 -4.02 -8.54
N ARG A 83 7.80 -4.98 -8.78
CA ARG A 83 7.41 -5.41 -10.11
C ARG A 83 5.89 -5.53 -10.19
N PHE A 84 5.34 -5.22 -11.36
CA PHE A 84 3.95 -5.52 -11.68
C PHE A 84 3.88 -6.82 -12.46
N MET A 85 2.92 -7.67 -12.07
CA MET A 85 2.68 -8.95 -12.76
C MET A 85 1.20 -9.04 -13.12
N LYS A 86 0.90 -9.35 -14.38
CA LYS A 86 -0.45 -9.59 -14.89
C LYS A 86 -0.76 -11.08 -14.83
N SER A 87 -1.94 -11.44 -14.35
CA SER A 87 -2.41 -12.83 -14.41
C SER A 87 -2.60 -13.27 -15.86
N LEU A 88 -2.24 -14.52 -16.17
CA LEU A 88 -2.43 -15.12 -17.50
C LEU A 88 -3.89 -15.56 -17.72
N ASP A 89 -4.58 -15.97 -16.66
CA ASP A 89 -5.92 -16.55 -16.74
C ASP A 89 -7.04 -15.54 -16.42
N TYR A 90 -6.70 -14.43 -15.72
CA TYR A 90 -7.67 -13.46 -15.26
C TYR A 90 -7.21 -12.04 -15.57
N ASP A 91 -8.14 -11.08 -15.67
CA ASP A 91 -7.82 -9.69 -15.93
C ASP A 91 -7.56 -8.92 -14.63
N PHE A 92 -6.40 -9.17 -14.01
CA PHE A 92 -5.90 -8.37 -12.88
C PHE A 92 -4.38 -8.36 -12.81
N THR A 93 -3.87 -7.36 -12.11
CA THR A 93 -2.44 -7.16 -11.86
C THR A 93 -2.15 -7.25 -10.37
N VAL A 94 -1.00 -7.80 -10.03
CA VAL A 94 -0.47 -7.81 -8.65
C VAL A 94 0.83 -7.02 -8.58
N ILE A 95 1.11 -6.48 -7.41
CA ILE A 95 2.36 -5.78 -7.12
C ILE A 95 3.23 -6.72 -6.28
N LEU A 96 4.42 -7.01 -6.75
CA LEU A 96 5.42 -7.83 -6.08
C LEU A 96 6.55 -6.95 -5.58
N GLY A 97 6.80 -6.95 -4.26
CA GLY A 97 7.97 -6.32 -3.64
C GLY A 97 8.96 -7.36 -3.14
N GLU A 98 10.20 -7.31 -3.61
CA GLU A 98 11.29 -8.18 -3.17
C GLU A 98 11.94 -7.60 -1.91
N LEU A 99 11.62 -8.17 -0.73
CA LEU A 99 12.16 -7.74 0.56
C LEU A 99 13.55 -8.30 0.83
N ALA A 100 13.77 -9.54 0.44
CA ALA A 100 15.03 -10.26 0.50
C ALA A 100 15.06 -11.33 -0.59
N LYS A 101 16.19 -12.03 -0.75
CA LYS A 101 16.40 -13.04 -1.81
C LYS A 101 15.26 -14.05 -1.95
N ASP A 102 14.70 -14.52 -0.85
CA ASP A 102 13.66 -15.56 -0.85
C ASP A 102 12.40 -15.10 -0.07
N GLU A 103 12.22 -13.78 0.04
CA GLU A 103 11.10 -13.16 0.75
C GLU A 103 10.47 -12.05 -0.10
N TYR A 104 9.17 -12.17 -0.35
CA TYR A 104 8.42 -11.24 -1.17
C TYR A 104 7.15 -10.79 -0.47
N PHE A 105 6.80 -9.51 -0.64
CA PHE A 105 5.54 -8.94 -0.23
C PHE A 105 4.68 -8.71 -1.46
N ILE A 106 3.52 -9.33 -1.50
CA ILE A 106 2.57 -9.19 -2.62
C ILE A 106 1.37 -8.36 -2.19
N LEU A 107 1.02 -7.38 -3.02
CA LEU A 107 -0.20 -6.60 -2.91
C LEU A 107 -1.15 -6.98 -4.04
N VAL A 108 -2.39 -7.27 -3.67
CA VAL A 108 -3.47 -7.60 -4.62
C VAL A 108 -4.69 -6.75 -4.27
N ASP A 109 -5.40 -6.25 -5.29
CA ASP A 109 -6.72 -5.69 -5.05
C ASP A 109 -7.63 -6.77 -4.43
N ARG A 110 -8.33 -6.41 -3.38
CA ARG A 110 -9.16 -7.36 -2.64
C ARG A 110 -10.27 -8.00 -3.47
N LEU A 111 -10.70 -7.34 -4.55
CA LEU A 111 -11.63 -7.87 -5.54
C LEU A 111 -11.11 -9.20 -6.14
N HIS A 112 -9.80 -9.30 -6.34
CA HIS A 112 -9.15 -10.44 -6.99
C HIS A 112 -8.57 -11.46 -6.01
N LYS A 113 -8.80 -11.28 -4.68
CA LYS A 113 -8.25 -12.16 -3.63
C LYS A 113 -8.52 -13.63 -3.89
N THR A 114 -9.77 -13.98 -4.22
CA THR A 114 -10.18 -15.39 -4.40
C THR A 114 -9.42 -16.02 -5.57
N ASN A 115 -9.40 -15.36 -6.71
CA ASN A 115 -8.73 -15.85 -7.91
C ASN A 115 -7.21 -15.97 -7.68
N PHE A 116 -6.61 -14.95 -7.04
CA PHE A 116 -5.19 -14.97 -6.70
C PHE A 116 -4.86 -16.15 -5.77
N MET A 117 -5.64 -16.36 -4.71
CA MET A 117 -5.43 -17.45 -3.75
C MET A 117 -5.61 -18.84 -4.39
N GLU A 118 -6.50 -18.98 -5.35
CA GLU A 118 -6.69 -20.22 -6.12
C GLU A 118 -5.47 -20.53 -6.99
N ILE A 119 -5.02 -19.56 -7.77
CA ILE A 119 -3.80 -19.67 -8.59
C ILE A 119 -2.61 -20.12 -7.74
N ILE A 120 -2.35 -19.46 -6.63
CA ILE A 120 -1.18 -19.77 -5.80
C ILE A 120 -1.27 -21.17 -5.20
N LYS A 121 -2.45 -21.56 -4.69
CA LYS A 121 -2.62 -22.90 -4.11
C LYS A 121 -2.38 -24.00 -5.11
N THR A 122 -2.73 -23.80 -6.37
CA THR A 122 -2.52 -24.78 -7.43
C THR A 122 -1.08 -24.84 -7.91
N SER A 123 -0.37 -23.71 -7.82
CA SER A 123 1.02 -23.57 -8.33
C SER A 123 2.08 -23.80 -7.26
N SER A 124 1.73 -23.70 -5.99
CA SER A 124 2.68 -23.86 -4.88
C SER A 124 3.23 -25.28 -4.81
N ASN A 125 4.54 -25.39 -4.80
CA ASN A 125 5.25 -26.61 -4.46
C ASN A 125 5.57 -26.65 -2.95
N ARG A 126 6.18 -27.73 -2.47
CA ARG A 126 6.51 -27.91 -1.04
C ARG A 126 7.58 -26.94 -0.51
N SER A 127 8.22 -26.17 -1.39
CA SER A 127 9.31 -25.25 -1.04
C SER A 127 8.87 -23.80 -0.92
N VAL A 128 7.60 -23.48 -1.26
CA VAL A 128 7.05 -22.12 -1.21
C VAL A 128 5.95 -22.04 -0.17
N TYR A 129 6.09 -21.10 0.75
CA TYR A 129 5.11 -20.83 1.81
C TYR A 129 4.55 -19.42 1.60
N PHE A 130 3.25 -19.25 1.84
CA PHE A 130 2.62 -17.96 1.81
C PHE A 130 1.68 -17.76 3.00
N VAL A 131 1.63 -16.53 3.50
CA VAL A 131 0.77 -16.14 4.62
C VAL A 131 -0.01 -14.89 4.24
N ASP A 132 -1.33 -14.97 4.32
CA ASP A 132 -2.21 -13.80 4.20
C ASP A 132 -2.18 -13.01 5.51
N ILE A 133 -1.54 -11.85 5.48
CA ILE A 133 -1.41 -10.93 6.62
C ILE A 133 -2.30 -9.70 6.49
N SER A 134 -3.27 -9.72 5.56
CA SER A 134 -4.13 -8.57 5.23
C SER A 134 -4.83 -7.98 6.45
N SER A 135 -5.37 -8.84 7.33
CA SER A 135 -6.10 -8.39 8.52
C SER A 135 -5.19 -7.91 9.65
N GLY A 136 -3.91 -8.24 9.60
CA GLY A 136 -2.91 -7.86 10.59
C GLY A 136 -2.24 -6.51 10.30
N LEU A 137 -2.44 -5.94 9.11
CA LEU A 137 -1.78 -4.72 8.68
C LEU A 137 -2.77 -3.63 8.28
N THR A 138 -2.48 -2.41 8.74
CA THR A 138 -3.04 -1.15 8.22
C THR A 138 -2.18 -0.69 7.06
N GLY A 139 -2.82 -0.21 5.99
CA GLY A 139 -2.13 0.39 4.85
C GLY A 139 -2.40 1.88 4.77
N ILE A 140 -1.34 2.68 4.61
CA ILE A 140 -1.40 4.14 4.54
C ILE A 140 -0.62 4.58 3.30
N ARG A 141 -1.23 5.39 2.44
CA ARG A 141 -0.59 5.98 1.26
C ARG A 141 -0.30 7.45 1.50
N LEU A 142 0.93 7.86 1.22
CA LEU A 142 1.32 9.27 1.08
C LEU A 142 1.61 9.54 -0.39
N ILE A 143 0.97 10.55 -0.97
CA ILE A 143 1.15 10.91 -2.38
C ILE A 143 1.30 12.42 -2.53
N GLY A 144 2.30 12.85 -3.24
CA GLY A 144 2.57 14.27 -3.51
C GLY A 144 4.04 14.64 -3.44
N PRO A 145 4.40 15.86 -3.89
CA PRO A 145 5.79 16.30 -3.97
C PRO A 145 6.55 16.28 -2.63
N THR A 146 5.86 16.52 -1.50
CA THR A 146 6.49 16.55 -0.16
C THR A 146 6.25 15.28 0.66
N ALA A 147 5.75 14.19 0.05
CA ALA A 147 5.49 12.94 0.74
C ALA A 147 6.76 12.34 1.40
N SER A 148 7.91 12.45 0.72
CA SER A 148 9.19 12.01 1.28
C SER A 148 9.62 12.81 2.52
N ASP A 149 9.30 14.12 2.58
CA ASP A 149 9.68 14.96 3.70
C ASP A 149 8.90 14.58 4.96
N VAL A 150 7.63 14.19 4.81
CA VAL A 150 6.81 13.67 5.93
C VAL A 150 7.41 12.38 6.48
N ILE A 151 7.83 11.45 5.62
CA ILE A 151 8.47 10.19 6.06
C ILE A 151 9.81 10.48 6.74
N ALA A 152 10.62 11.38 6.18
CA ALA A 152 11.91 11.76 6.76
C ALA A 152 11.79 12.41 8.14
N ALA A 153 10.65 13.06 8.45
CA ALA A 153 10.40 13.64 9.76
C ALA A 153 10.14 12.59 10.87
N VAL A 154 9.77 11.36 10.49
CA VAL A 154 9.35 10.31 11.44
C VAL A 154 10.16 9.01 11.30
N SER A 155 11.17 8.97 10.44
CA SER A 155 11.99 7.79 10.19
C SER A 155 13.46 8.17 10.00
N PRO A 156 14.41 7.40 10.55
CA PRO A 156 15.84 7.55 10.26
C PRO A 156 16.23 6.99 8.89
N PHE A 157 15.30 6.37 8.17
CA PHE A 157 15.55 5.77 6.86
C PHE A 157 15.89 6.82 5.81
N ASP A 158 16.91 6.58 5.00
CA ASP A 158 17.29 7.50 3.92
C ASP A 158 16.33 7.41 2.73
N ILE A 159 15.25 8.19 2.79
CA ILE A 159 14.17 8.23 1.79
C ILE A 159 14.52 9.00 0.51
N ARG A 160 15.69 9.65 0.46
CA ARG A 160 16.08 10.44 -0.72
C ARG A 160 16.04 9.58 -1.98
N THR A 161 15.56 10.14 -3.09
CA THR A 161 15.41 9.44 -4.38
C THR A 161 16.69 8.74 -4.87
N LYS A 162 17.86 9.24 -4.49
CA LYS A 162 19.15 8.64 -4.77
C LYS A 162 19.31 7.24 -4.14
N HIS A 163 18.68 6.99 -2.97
CA HIS A 163 18.80 5.74 -2.20
C HIS A 163 17.51 4.93 -2.22
N PHE A 164 16.37 5.60 -2.34
CA PHE A 164 15.06 4.97 -2.43
C PHE A 164 14.31 5.50 -3.65
N SER A 165 14.61 4.93 -4.81
CA SER A 165 14.05 5.36 -6.10
C SER A 165 12.63 4.83 -6.31
N ASN A 166 11.96 5.30 -7.37
CA ASN A 166 10.69 4.70 -7.81
C ASN A 166 10.85 3.20 -8.04
N MET A 167 9.82 2.41 -7.77
CA MET A 167 9.78 0.94 -7.82
C MET A 167 10.73 0.27 -6.81
N SER A 168 10.84 0.85 -5.62
CA SER A 168 11.60 0.30 -4.48
C SER A 168 10.68 -0.16 -3.35
N VAL A 169 11.15 -1.13 -2.59
CA VAL A 169 10.52 -1.59 -1.36
C VAL A 169 11.57 -1.78 -0.27
N ALA A 170 11.24 -1.49 0.97
CA ALA A 170 12.12 -1.70 2.13
C ALA A 170 11.32 -2.03 3.40
N GLN A 171 11.96 -2.73 4.31
CA GLN A 171 11.54 -2.79 5.69
C GLN A 171 12.25 -1.66 6.45
N ILE A 172 11.50 -0.80 7.12
CA ILE A 172 12.01 0.39 7.79
C ILE A 172 11.55 0.48 9.24
N SER A 173 12.21 1.32 10.01
CA SER A 173 11.70 1.79 11.30
C SER A 173 11.02 3.13 11.10
N LEU A 174 9.75 3.21 11.47
CA LEU A 174 8.93 4.40 11.45
C LEU A 174 8.50 4.70 12.91
N MET A 175 9.08 5.71 13.54
CA MET A 175 8.81 5.98 14.98
C MET A 175 9.04 4.75 15.88
N GLU A 176 10.14 4.02 15.63
CA GLU A 176 10.49 2.75 16.28
C GLU A 176 9.53 1.57 15.99
N ILE A 177 8.54 1.77 15.12
CA ILE A 177 7.61 0.74 14.66
C ILE A 177 8.13 0.13 13.37
N HIS A 178 8.09 -1.20 13.25
CA HIS A 178 8.39 -1.89 12.00
C HIS A 178 7.33 -1.56 10.95
N ALA A 179 7.79 -1.17 9.77
CA ALA A 179 6.93 -0.88 8.63
C ALA A 179 7.51 -1.45 7.32
N TYR A 180 6.64 -1.89 6.43
CA TYR A 180 6.97 -2.10 5.02
C TYR A 180 6.68 -0.80 4.27
N LEU A 181 7.64 -0.34 3.49
CA LEU A 181 7.55 0.86 2.68
C LEU A 181 7.74 0.52 1.21
N PHE A 182 6.76 0.82 0.38
CA PHE A 182 6.84 0.78 -1.07
C PHE A 182 6.92 2.19 -1.61
N ARG A 183 7.69 2.41 -2.66
CA ARG A 183 7.62 3.59 -3.49
C ARG A 183 7.18 3.21 -4.89
N ILE A 184 5.99 3.67 -5.30
CA ILE A 184 5.40 3.42 -6.61
C ILE A 184 4.76 4.72 -7.08
N ASP A 185 5.54 5.54 -7.80
CA ASP A 185 5.11 6.84 -8.26
C ASP A 185 3.91 6.73 -9.22
N ILE A 186 2.88 7.56 -9.04
CA ILE A 186 1.66 7.57 -9.85
C ILE A 186 1.68 8.81 -10.74
N GLN A 187 1.63 8.64 -12.07
CA GLN A 187 1.70 9.76 -13.04
C GLN A 187 2.86 10.74 -12.78
N ASN A 188 4.03 10.21 -12.38
CA ASN A 188 5.22 10.94 -11.95
C ASN A 188 5.08 11.72 -10.63
N ILE A 189 4.01 11.54 -9.87
CA ILE A 189 3.86 12.06 -8.52
C ILE A 189 4.45 11.03 -7.54
N PRO A 190 5.40 11.44 -6.66
CA PRO A 190 5.94 10.53 -5.65
C PRO A 190 4.85 9.93 -4.78
N CYS A 191 4.82 8.60 -4.70
CA CYS A 191 3.80 7.88 -3.96
C CYS A 191 4.44 6.78 -3.11
N TYR A 192 4.08 6.75 -1.83
CA TYR A 192 4.63 5.84 -0.82
C TYR A 192 3.51 5.11 -0.11
N ASP A 193 3.53 3.78 -0.16
CA ASP A 193 2.61 2.91 0.55
C ASP A 193 3.31 2.34 1.79
N ILE A 194 2.75 2.61 2.95
CA ILE A 194 3.26 2.22 4.26
C ILE A 194 2.33 1.18 4.85
N PHE A 195 2.88 0.03 5.27
CA PHE A 195 2.12 -1.01 5.95
C PHE A 195 2.72 -1.24 7.34
N VAL A 196 1.88 -1.06 8.36
CA VAL A 196 2.24 -1.23 9.78
C VAL A 196 1.27 -2.19 10.45
N SER A 197 1.64 -2.73 11.61
CA SER A 197 0.74 -3.56 12.40
C SER A 197 -0.57 -2.83 12.67
N ARG A 198 -1.69 -3.55 12.59
CA ARG A 198 -3.05 -3.01 12.67
C ARG A 198 -3.31 -2.27 13.98
N ASP A 199 -2.78 -2.77 15.09
CA ASP A 199 -2.97 -2.21 16.43
C ASP A 199 -2.33 -0.83 16.62
N VAL A 200 -1.30 -0.52 15.85
CA VAL A 200 -0.63 0.81 15.87
C VAL A 200 -1.05 1.70 14.70
N GLY A 201 -1.93 1.23 13.81
CA GLY A 201 -2.31 1.93 12.58
C GLY A 201 -2.85 3.35 12.82
N LEU A 202 -3.76 3.53 13.78
CA LEU A 202 -4.30 4.85 14.13
C LEU A 202 -3.24 5.78 14.71
N PHE A 203 -2.34 5.25 15.54
CA PHE A 203 -1.22 6.03 16.09
C PHE A 203 -0.32 6.54 14.96
N VAL A 204 0.12 5.65 14.07
CA VAL A 204 1.00 6.01 12.94
C VAL A 204 0.32 7.03 12.03
N TRP A 205 -0.96 6.87 11.72
CA TRP A 205 -1.73 7.84 10.95
C TRP A 205 -1.73 9.23 11.59
N ASN A 206 -2.03 9.31 12.89
CA ASN A 206 -2.06 10.58 13.63
C ASN A 206 -0.69 11.26 13.66
N GLU A 207 0.38 10.51 13.84
CA GLU A 207 1.75 11.03 13.85
C GLU A 207 2.19 11.52 12.46
N LEU A 208 1.81 10.82 11.38
CA LEU A 208 2.02 11.30 10.01
C LEU A 208 1.26 12.60 9.75
N ILE A 209 0.00 12.70 10.17
CA ILE A 209 -0.79 13.94 10.09
C ILE A 209 -0.11 15.05 10.91
N HIS A 210 0.35 14.76 12.13
CA HIS A 210 0.98 15.76 13.00
C HIS A 210 2.28 16.28 12.39
N SER A 211 3.17 15.40 12.00
CA SER A 211 4.48 15.73 11.40
C SER A 211 4.34 16.36 10.01
N GLY A 212 3.31 15.96 9.26
CA GLY A 212 3.02 16.47 7.93
C GLY A 212 2.35 17.84 7.87
N LYS A 213 1.93 18.42 9.02
CA LYS A 213 1.23 19.73 9.03
C LYS A 213 2.00 20.83 8.32
N HIS A 214 3.30 20.91 8.52
CA HIS A 214 4.15 21.93 7.89
C HIS A 214 4.32 21.72 6.39
N PHE A 215 4.06 20.51 5.92
CA PHE A 215 4.13 20.13 4.51
C PHE A 215 2.75 20.15 3.84
N GLY A 216 1.70 20.57 4.54
CA GLY A 216 0.35 20.69 3.97
C GLY A 216 -0.37 19.34 3.80
N ILE A 217 -0.09 18.36 4.67
CA ILE A 217 -0.72 17.04 4.59
C ILE A 217 -2.24 17.12 4.72
N THR A 218 -2.95 16.51 3.78
CA THR A 218 -4.42 16.54 3.73
C THR A 218 -4.98 15.13 3.48
N PRO A 219 -5.92 14.64 4.31
CA PRO A 219 -6.54 13.34 4.10
C PRO A 219 -7.52 13.39 2.92
N PHE A 220 -7.56 12.30 2.16
CA PHE A 220 -8.49 12.12 1.07
C PHE A 220 -9.03 10.69 0.99
N GLY A 221 -10.14 10.52 0.26
CA GLY A 221 -10.85 9.26 0.17
C GLY A 221 -10.72 8.58 -1.19
N VAL A 222 -11.46 7.48 -1.34
CA VAL A 222 -11.46 6.62 -2.53
C VAL A 222 -11.87 7.38 -3.80
N GLU A 223 -12.80 8.35 -3.71
CA GLU A 223 -13.24 9.12 -4.88
C GLU A 223 -12.08 9.83 -5.56
N LEU A 224 -11.26 10.59 -4.81
CA LEU A 224 -10.10 11.27 -5.38
C LEU A 224 -9.02 10.27 -5.84
N MET A 225 -8.84 9.16 -5.13
CA MET A 225 -7.87 8.13 -5.54
C MET A 225 -8.18 7.58 -6.93
N ASN A 226 -9.46 7.32 -7.23
CA ASN A 226 -9.90 6.83 -8.54
C ASN A 226 -9.74 7.87 -9.68
N GLU A 227 -9.67 9.16 -9.36
CA GLU A 227 -9.41 10.22 -10.35
C GLU A 227 -7.91 10.36 -10.68
N ILE A 228 -7.03 9.95 -9.76
CA ILE A 228 -5.57 10.05 -9.90
C ILE A 228 -4.99 8.82 -10.60
N THR A 229 -5.63 7.66 -10.48
CA THR A 229 -5.17 6.39 -11.08
C THR A 229 -5.82 6.12 -12.42
#